data_7724c120b52529c8d70b8f3d415cfaed
#
_entry.id   7724c120b52529c8d70b8f3d415cfaed
#
_cell.length_a   1.000
_cell.length_b   1.000
_cell.length_c   1.000
_cell.angle_alpha   90.00
_cell.angle_beta   90.00
_cell.angle_gamma   90.00
#
_symmetry.space_group_name_H-M   'P 1'
#
loop_
_entity.id
_entity.type
_entity.pdbx_description
1 polymer ?
#
loop_
_entity_poly.entity_id
_entity_poly.type
_entity_poly.pdbx_seq_one_letter_code
_entity_poly.pdbx_strand_id
1 'polypeptide(L)'
;GTTLSEGLLCGMHSSGVEINADTVHEAYQFMKKYLETAKQKHETHVERISGQNRSFTAKRYTIDFAPDKESMKTAPLHWELVAGNSIYCDQLFKKNPFDLLVGDLPYGVQHGSKTTSKNNKRPSSITRNPSELIASCAPAWRKVLKPGGVLALAYNQFLLSFEEFAALLEEAGFTVLKEEKYRQFTHRVDQAILRDIILAK
;
A
#
# COMPACT_ATOMS: atom_id res chain seq x y z
N GLY A 1 -4.50 2.90 -6.41
CA GLY A 1 -5.85 2.75 -5.85
C GLY A 1 -6.54 1.43 -6.19
N THR A 2 -6.10 0.72 -7.25
CA THR A 2 -6.80 -0.50 -7.75
C THR A 2 -6.92 -1.58 -6.67
N THR A 3 -5.84 -1.91 -5.98
CA THR A 3 -5.85 -2.94 -4.91
C THR A 3 -6.85 -2.62 -3.81
N LEU A 4 -6.97 -1.35 -3.42
CA LEU A 4 -7.96 -0.91 -2.41
C LEU A 4 -9.39 -1.10 -2.90
N SER A 5 -9.66 -0.77 -4.16
CA SER A 5 -10.98 -0.93 -4.77
C SER A 5 -11.37 -2.41 -4.90
N GLU A 6 -10.43 -3.27 -5.28
CA GLU A 6 -10.64 -4.73 -5.33
C GLU A 6 -10.91 -5.32 -3.94
N GLY A 7 -10.17 -4.86 -2.92
CA GLY A 7 -10.43 -5.25 -1.53
C GLY A 7 -11.87 -4.95 -1.09
N LEU A 8 -12.40 -3.78 -1.47
CA LEU A 8 -13.78 -3.42 -1.19
C LEU A 8 -14.80 -4.30 -1.90
N LEU A 9 -14.55 -4.67 -3.18
CA LEU A 9 -15.40 -5.61 -3.91
C LEU A 9 -15.46 -7.00 -3.25
N CYS A 10 -14.39 -7.36 -2.51
CA CYS A 10 -14.35 -8.55 -1.67
C CYS A 10 -14.98 -8.35 -0.28
N GLY A 11 -15.60 -7.22 -0.01
CA GLY A 11 -16.22 -6.93 1.29
C GLY A 11 -15.24 -6.62 2.42
N MET A 12 -14.00 -6.22 2.11
CA MET A 12 -12.96 -5.91 3.09
C MET A 12 -12.84 -4.40 3.32
N HIS A 13 -12.61 -3.98 4.57
CA HIS A 13 -12.08 -2.65 4.83
C HIS A 13 -10.68 -2.53 4.22
N SER A 14 -10.43 -1.41 3.55
CA SER A 14 -9.19 -1.24 2.79
C SER A 14 -8.51 0.08 3.13
N SER A 15 -7.25 0.02 3.55
CA SER A 15 -6.42 1.20 3.82
C SER A 15 -5.11 1.12 3.03
N GLY A 16 -4.60 2.26 2.59
CA GLY A 16 -3.36 2.32 1.82
C GLY A 16 -2.52 3.56 2.07
N VAL A 17 -1.26 3.46 1.69
CA VAL A 17 -0.29 4.57 1.68
C VAL A 17 0.31 4.68 0.28
N GLU A 18 0.30 5.88 -0.25
CA GLU A 18 0.91 6.21 -1.55
C GLU A 18 1.70 7.51 -1.40
N ILE A 19 2.93 7.50 -1.87
CA ILE A 19 3.83 8.66 -1.73
C ILE A 19 3.45 9.82 -2.66
N ASN A 20 2.82 9.52 -3.79
CA ASN A 20 2.41 10.53 -4.76
C ASN A 20 1.03 11.11 -4.37
N ALA A 21 1.03 12.35 -3.90
CA ALA A 21 -0.17 13.02 -3.44
C ALA A 21 -1.22 13.26 -4.55
N ASP A 22 -0.78 13.46 -5.79
CA ASP A 22 -1.69 13.65 -6.94
C ASP A 22 -2.41 12.34 -7.25
N THR A 23 -1.68 11.21 -7.27
CA THR A 23 -2.26 9.86 -7.44
C THR A 23 -3.27 9.53 -6.33
N VAL A 24 -2.98 9.91 -5.08
CA VAL A 24 -3.92 9.75 -3.96
C VAL A 24 -5.19 10.55 -4.20
N HIS A 25 -5.04 11.82 -4.60
CA HIS A 25 -6.19 12.69 -4.86
C HIS A 25 -7.05 12.16 -6.00
N GLU A 26 -6.43 11.75 -7.11
CA GLU A 26 -7.13 11.15 -8.25
C GLU A 26 -7.90 9.88 -7.87
N ALA A 27 -7.26 8.98 -7.11
CA ALA A 27 -7.89 7.76 -6.62
C ALA A 27 -9.12 8.05 -5.71
N TYR A 28 -8.99 9.05 -4.84
CA TYR A 28 -10.11 9.49 -4.00
C TYR A 28 -11.27 10.06 -4.83
N GLN A 29 -10.99 10.92 -5.81
CA GLN A 29 -12.02 11.48 -6.69
C GLN A 29 -12.70 10.40 -7.54
N PHE A 30 -11.92 9.46 -8.05
CA PHE A 30 -12.44 8.31 -8.78
C PHE A 30 -13.41 7.49 -7.91
N MET A 31 -12.99 7.13 -6.69
CA MET A 31 -13.81 6.32 -5.79
C MET A 31 -15.11 7.03 -5.40
N LYS A 32 -15.02 8.32 -5.07
CA LYS A 32 -16.19 9.14 -4.78
C LYS A 32 -17.18 9.16 -5.94
N LYS A 33 -16.72 9.44 -7.15
CA LYS A 33 -17.56 9.45 -8.36
C LYS A 33 -18.16 8.07 -8.65
N TYR A 34 -17.40 7.00 -8.44
CA TYR A 34 -17.90 5.64 -8.58
C TYR A 34 -19.08 5.37 -7.64
N LEU A 35 -18.97 5.71 -6.36
CA LEU A 35 -20.04 5.53 -5.37
C LEU A 35 -21.27 6.40 -5.66
N GLU A 36 -21.08 7.63 -6.12
CA GLU A 36 -22.17 8.50 -6.59
C GLU A 36 -22.92 7.86 -7.77
N THR A 37 -22.20 7.37 -8.77
CA THR A 37 -22.77 6.73 -9.95
C THR A 37 -23.48 5.42 -9.59
N ALA A 38 -22.90 4.62 -8.70
CA ALA A 38 -23.50 3.39 -8.19
C ALA A 38 -24.61 3.62 -7.16
N LYS A 39 -24.94 4.89 -6.86
CA LYS A 39 -25.97 5.29 -5.88
C LYS A 39 -25.77 4.69 -4.48
N GLN A 40 -24.53 4.41 -4.11
CA GLN A 40 -24.17 3.95 -2.78
C GLN A 40 -24.24 5.11 -1.77
N LYS A 41 -24.71 4.83 -0.55
CA LYS A 41 -24.61 5.79 0.55
C LYS A 41 -23.16 5.91 0.97
N HIS A 42 -22.65 7.14 1.10
CA HIS A 42 -21.27 7.34 1.51
C HIS A 42 -21.09 8.67 2.26
N GLU A 43 -20.10 8.65 3.14
CA GLU A 43 -19.58 9.82 3.86
C GLU A 43 -18.10 9.94 3.58
N THR A 44 -17.63 11.17 3.38
CA THR A 44 -16.23 11.43 3.04
C THR A 44 -15.62 12.36 4.06
N HIS A 45 -14.38 12.08 4.44
CA HIS A 45 -13.60 12.95 5.31
C HIS A 45 -12.18 13.12 4.78
N VAL A 46 -11.61 14.32 4.96
CA VAL A 46 -10.23 14.63 4.56
C VAL A 46 -9.56 15.40 5.69
N GLU A 47 -8.45 14.88 6.18
CA GLU A 47 -7.70 15.50 7.27
C GLU A 47 -6.20 15.59 6.98
N ARG A 48 -5.52 16.49 7.66
CA ARG A 48 -4.07 16.53 7.74
C ARG A 48 -3.61 15.84 9.02
N ILE A 49 -2.65 14.95 8.88
CA ILE A 49 -2.03 14.24 9.99
C ILE A 49 -0.54 14.56 10.03
N SER A 50 0.03 14.57 11.20
CA SER A 50 1.46 14.82 11.40
C SER A 50 2.04 13.73 12.30
N GLY A 51 3.25 13.31 11.99
CA GLY A 51 3.99 12.37 12.82
C GLY A 51 4.43 12.98 14.15
N GLN A 52 4.94 12.14 15.02
CA GLN A 52 5.52 12.56 16.28
C GLN A 52 6.63 13.60 16.04
N ASN A 53 6.64 14.65 16.85
CA ASN A 53 7.57 15.78 16.71
C ASN A 53 7.59 16.42 15.30
N ARG A 54 6.48 16.34 14.57
CA ARG A 54 6.35 16.81 13.18
C ARG A 54 7.36 16.17 12.23
N SER A 55 7.72 14.90 12.44
CA SER A 55 8.64 14.15 11.59
C SER A 55 8.17 14.05 10.15
N PHE A 56 6.86 14.09 9.92
CA PHE A 56 6.22 14.19 8.60
C PHE A 56 4.88 14.90 8.69
N THR A 57 4.36 15.30 7.53
CA THR A 57 2.96 15.72 7.35
C THR A 57 2.37 14.91 6.21
N ALA A 58 1.19 14.37 6.42
CA ALA A 58 0.46 13.58 5.43
C ALA A 58 -0.99 14.06 5.33
N LYS A 59 -1.66 13.69 4.24
CA LYS A 59 -3.08 13.96 4.05
C LYS A 59 -3.81 12.62 3.94
N ARG A 60 -4.82 12.44 4.78
CA ARG A 60 -5.65 11.24 4.82
C ARG A 60 -6.99 11.54 4.18
N TYR A 61 -7.43 10.63 3.32
CA TYR A 61 -8.73 10.62 2.68
C TYR A 61 -9.46 9.37 3.11
N THR A 62 -10.68 9.50 3.63
CA THR A 62 -11.51 8.37 4.04
C THR A 62 -12.87 8.44 3.39
N ILE A 63 -13.42 7.28 3.10
CA ILE A 63 -14.78 7.10 2.61
C ILE A 63 -15.39 5.92 3.36
N ASP A 64 -16.46 6.16 4.09
CA ASP A 64 -17.32 5.13 4.63
C ASP A 64 -18.54 5.01 3.72
N PHE A 65 -18.92 3.79 3.32
CA PHE A 65 -20.03 3.60 2.39
C PHE A 65 -20.77 2.29 2.61
N ALA A 66 -22.02 2.28 2.17
CA ALA A 66 -22.91 1.13 2.25
C ALA A 66 -24.00 1.20 1.16
N PRO A 67 -24.67 0.09 0.82
CA PRO A 67 -25.74 0.08 -0.17
C PRO A 67 -26.94 0.94 0.22
N ASP A 68 -27.24 1.06 1.51
CA ASP A 68 -28.40 1.77 2.03
C ASP A 68 -28.12 2.50 3.36
N LYS A 69 -29.13 3.23 3.88
CA LYS A 69 -29.00 4.03 5.11
C LYS A 69 -28.88 3.20 6.37
N GLU A 70 -29.43 2.01 6.42
CA GLU A 70 -29.41 1.15 7.60
C GLU A 70 -28.03 0.48 7.70
N SER A 71 -27.55 -0.10 6.63
CA SER A 71 -26.20 -0.65 6.52
C SER A 71 -25.11 0.39 6.81
N MET A 72 -25.34 1.66 6.39
CA MET A 72 -24.42 2.76 6.68
C MET A 72 -24.28 3.05 8.18
N LYS A 73 -25.35 2.80 8.97
CA LYS A 73 -25.30 3.00 10.43
C LYS A 73 -24.72 1.81 11.18
N THR A 74 -24.85 0.61 10.65
CA THR A 74 -24.55 -0.64 11.36
C THR A 74 -23.21 -1.24 10.97
N ALA A 75 -22.88 -1.24 9.68
CA ALA A 75 -21.68 -1.92 9.14
C ALA A 75 -21.21 -1.31 7.81
N PRO A 76 -20.83 -0.02 7.77
CA PRO A 76 -20.27 0.56 6.56
C PRO A 76 -18.92 -0.09 6.22
N LEU A 77 -18.62 -0.22 4.95
CA LEU A 77 -17.27 -0.53 4.49
C LEU A 77 -16.42 0.73 4.52
N HIS A 78 -15.18 0.57 4.94
CA HIS A 78 -14.22 1.65 5.09
C HIS A 78 -13.14 1.60 4.02
N TRP A 79 -12.95 2.71 3.32
CA TRP A 79 -11.84 2.95 2.40
C TRP A 79 -11.00 4.13 2.90
N GLU A 80 -9.70 3.93 2.98
CA GLU A 80 -8.76 4.94 3.45
C GLU A 80 -7.53 4.98 2.56
N LEU A 81 -7.10 6.18 2.15
CA LEU A 81 -5.84 6.37 1.43
C LEU A 81 -5.08 7.57 1.98
N VAL A 82 -3.83 7.35 2.32
CA VAL A 82 -2.94 8.36 2.90
C VAL A 82 -1.88 8.77 1.90
N ALA A 83 -1.80 10.08 1.60
CA ALA A 83 -0.69 10.66 0.87
C ALA A 83 0.51 10.80 1.80
N GLY A 84 1.39 9.80 1.82
CA GLY A 84 2.48 9.70 2.78
C GLY A 84 3.54 8.68 2.40
N ASN A 85 4.55 8.56 3.26
CA ASN A 85 5.63 7.60 3.06
C ASN A 85 5.38 6.35 3.92
N SER A 86 5.50 5.18 3.32
CA SER A 86 5.29 3.87 3.94
C SER A 86 6.22 3.56 5.10
N ILE A 87 7.36 4.25 5.21
CA ILE A 87 8.26 4.13 6.38
C ILE A 87 7.59 4.57 7.69
N TYR A 88 6.49 5.33 7.61
CA TYR A 88 5.74 5.83 8.76
C TYR A 88 4.41 5.09 8.98
N CYS A 89 4.22 3.91 8.40
CA CYS A 89 2.96 3.16 8.53
C CYS A 89 2.54 2.98 9.99
N ASP A 90 3.49 2.75 10.90
CA ASP A 90 3.24 2.58 12.35
C ASP A 90 2.80 3.87 13.07
N GLN A 91 2.97 5.04 12.44
CA GLN A 91 2.47 6.32 12.93
C GLN A 91 1.21 6.78 12.16
N LEU A 92 1.04 6.30 10.93
CA LEU A 92 -0.13 6.58 10.10
C LEU A 92 -1.34 5.77 10.55
N PHE A 93 -1.14 4.54 10.99
CA PHE A 93 -2.20 3.63 11.42
C PHE A 93 -2.05 3.24 12.89
N LYS A 94 -3.12 2.75 13.49
CA LYS A 94 -3.08 2.18 14.84
C LYS A 94 -2.22 0.92 14.86
N LYS A 95 -1.81 0.49 16.04
CA LYS A 95 -1.07 -0.77 16.21
C LYS A 95 -1.95 -1.96 15.82
N ASN A 96 -1.40 -2.88 15.01
CA ASN A 96 -2.02 -4.15 14.61
C ASN A 96 -3.45 -4.04 14.04
N PRO A 97 -3.76 -3.11 13.10
CA PRO A 97 -5.11 -3.02 12.55
C PRO A 97 -5.37 -4.00 11.41
N PHE A 98 -4.34 -4.52 10.73
CA PHE A 98 -4.46 -5.24 9.48
C PHE A 98 -4.27 -6.75 9.61
N ASP A 99 -5.13 -7.51 8.94
CA ASP A 99 -5.00 -8.96 8.76
C ASP A 99 -4.10 -9.30 7.58
N LEU A 100 -4.07 -8.41 6.57
CA LEU A 100 -3.32 -8.59 5.33
C LEU A 100 -2.68 -7.26 4.91
N LEU A 101 -1.41 -7.33 4.52
CA LEU A 101 -0.70 -6.24 3.84
C LEU A 101 -0.28 -6.74 2.46
N VAL A 102 -0.72 -6.02 1.42
CA VAL A 102 -0.32 -6.29 0.05
C VAL A 102 0.36 -5.08 -0.56
N GLY A 103 1.35 -5.31 -1.41
CA GLY A 103 2.06 -4.26 -2.09
C GLY A 103 2.68 -4.74 -3.40
N ASP A 104 2.81 -3.80 -4.33
CA ASP A 104 3.51 -3.99 -5.60
C ASP A 104 4.74 -3.06 -5.58
N LEU A 105 5.92 -3.63 -5.37
CA LEU A 105 7.15 -2.86 -5.21
C LEU A 105 7.61 -2.28 -6.54
N PRO A 106 8.33 -1.14 -6.54
CA PRO A 106 8.89 -0.57 -7.75
C PRO A 106 9.84 -1.56 -8.47
N TYR A 107 9.57 -1.83 -9.75
CA TYR A 107 10.36 -2.77 -10.57
C TYR A 107 11.65 -2.19 -11.14
N GLY A 108 12.05 -0.96 -10.75
CA GLY A 108 13.28 -0.30 -11.22
C GLY A 108 13.22 0.21 -12.66
N VAL A 109 12.19 -0.10 -13.41
CA VAL A 109 11.98 0.42 -14.76
C VAL A 109 11.31 1.79 -14.72
N GLN A 110 11.88 2.76 -15.41
CA GLN A 110 11.22 4.06 -15.58
C GLN A 110 10.05 3.89 -16.57
N HIS A 111 8.84 3.80 -16.08
CA HIS A 111 7.69 4.07 -16.93
C HIS A 111 7.76 5.53 -17.36
N GLY A 112 8.00 5.75 -18.66
CA GLY A 112 8.13 7.06 -19.24
C GLY A 112 6.80 7.81 -19.28
N SER A 113 6.35 8.31 -18.14
CA SER A 113 5.36 9.38 -18.12
C SER A 113 6.08 10.69 -18.35
N LYS A 114 6.00 11.21 -19.58
CA LYS A 114 6.33 12.61 -19.90
C LYS A 114 5.34 13.51 -19.18
N THR A 115 5.58 13.83 -17.93
CA THR A 115 4.95 14.95 -17.28
C THR A 115 5.86 16.17 -17.47
N THR A 116 5.53 17.00 -18.45
CA THR A 116 6.00 18.36 -18.56
C THR A 116 5.45 19.19 -17.41
N SER A 117 6.10 19.16 -16.28
CA SER A 117 5.93 20.15 -15.23
C SER A 117 7.30 20.73 -14.89
N LYS A 118 7.54 21.92 -15.42
CA LYS A 118 8.66 22.79 -15.08
C LYS A 118 8.41 23.37 -13.69
N ASN A 119 8.77 22.74 -12.63
CA ASN A 119 8.97 23.31 -11.28
C ASN A 119 8.63 22.35 -10.14
N ASN A 120 9.05 21.11 -10.19
CA ASN A 120 9.04 20.30 -8.97
C ASN A 120 10.46 19.80 -8.66
N LYS A 121 11.05 20.34 -7.61
CA LYS A 121 12.13 19.68 -6.89
C LYS A 121 11.57 18.33 -6.42
N ARG A 122 11.90 17.25 -7.14
CA ARG A 122 11.60 15.89 -6.72
C ARG A 122 12.19 15.70 -5.32
N PRO A 123 11.47 15.10 -4.38
CA PRO A 123 12.09 14.63 -3.16
C PRO A 123 13.24 13.70 -3.58
N SER A 124 14.44 14.03 -3.19
CA SER A 124 15.70 13.36 -3.58
C SER A 124 15.92 12.01 -2.92
N SER A 125 14.88 11.31 -2.50
CA SER A 125 14.96 10.08 -1.72
C SER A 125 13.98 8.98 -2.15
N ILE A 126 13.65 8.86 -3.44
CA ILE A 126 13.16 7.57 -3.92
C ILE A 126 14.41 6.74 -4.15
N THR A 127 14.76 5.96 -3.15
CA THR A 127 15.84 4.99 -3.21
C THR A 127 15.57 4.06 -4.38
N ARG A 128 16.48 4.05 -5.37
CA ARG A 128 16.39 3.15 -6.53
C ARG A 128 16.73 1.70 -6.17
N ASN A 129 17.22 1.48 -4.97
CA ASN A 129 17.59 0.17 -4.46
C ASN A 129 16.39 -0.43 -3.69
N PRO A 130 15.76 -1.52 -4.19
CA PRO A 130 14.65 -2.17 -3.52
C PRO A 130 15.00 -2.61 -2.09
N SER A 131 16.24 -3.07 -1.85
CA SER A 131 16.70 -3.54 -0.55
C SER A 131 16.64 -2.45 0.52
N GLU A 132 17.10 -1.24 0.20
CA GLU A 132 17.04 -0.09 1.12
C GLU A 132 15.59 0.32 1.42
N LEU A 133 14.72 0.29 0.41
CA LEU A 133 13.29 0.58 0.58
C LEU A 133 12.66 -0.42 1.56
N ILE A 134 12.89 -1.72 1.35
CA ILE A 134 12.35 -2.79 2.20
C ILE A 134 12.90 -2.67 3.62
N ALA A 135 14.21 -2.55 3.80
CA ALA A 135 14.84 -2.40 5.11
C ALA A 135 14.27 -1.21 5.89
N SER A 136 13.95 -0.11 5.20
CA SER A 136 13.37 1.08 5.80
C SER A 136 11.88 0.93 6.16
N CYS A 137 11.12 0.18 5.39
CA CYS A 137 9.66 0.07 5.56
C CYS A 137 9.24 -1.15 6.40
N ALA A 138 9.95 -2.27 6.31
CA ALA A 138 9.54 -3.53 6.91
C ALA A 138 9.31 -3.46 8.43
N PRO A 139 10.11 -2.73 9.24
CA PRO A 139 9.83 -2.59 10.66
C PRO A 139 8.49 -1.90 10.96
N ALA A 140 8.07 -0.93 10.15
CA ALA A 140 6.78 -0.27 10.30
C ALA A 140 5.62 -1.16 9.82
N TRP A 141 5.82 -1.91 8.73
CA TRP A 141 4.84 -2.89 8.24
C TRP A 141 4.57 -3.99 9.27
N ARG A 142 5.63 -4.49 9.95
CA ARG A 142 5.47 -5.51 11.00
C ARG A 142 4.61 -5.04 12.16
N LYS A 143 4.68 -3.76 12.53
CA LYS A 143 3.92 -3.17 13.62
C LYS A 143 2.43 -2.96 13.31
N VAL A 144 2.07 -2.82 12.04
CA VAL A 144 0.68 -2.62 11.64
C VAL A 144 -0.04 -3.92 11.31
N LEU A 145 0.67 -5.02 11.13
CA LEU A 145 0.06 -6.35 10.97
C LEU A 145 -0.30 -6.96 12.32
N LYS A 146 -1.47 -7.60 12.37
CA LYS A 146 -1.89 -8.42 13.51
C LYS A 146 -0.93 -9.60 13.73
N PRO A 147 -0.83 -10.14 14.94
CA PRO A 147 -0.23 -11.45 15.13
C PRO A 147 -0.90 -12.50 14.22
N GLY A 148 -0.10 -13.17 13.38
CA GLY A 148 -0.60 -14.12 12.37
C GLY A 148 -1.13 -13.46 11.09
N GLY A 149 -1.15 -12.13 11.01
CA GLY A 149 -1.43 -11.42 9.77
C GLY A 149 -0.40 -11.73 8.69
N VAL A 150 -0.79 -11.56 7.42
CA VAL A 150 0.03 -11.96 6.26
C VAL A 150 0.50 -10.73 5.50
N LEU A 151 1.77 -10.75 5.12
CA LEU A 151 2.36 -9.83 4.16
C LEU A 151 2.53 -10.56 2.82
N ALA A 152 2.11 -9.90 1.72
CA ALA A 152 2.26 -10.38 0.35
C ALA A 152 2.79 -9.25 -0.54
N LEU A 153 4.02 -9.35 -1.02
CA LEU A 153 4.66 -8.32 -1.82
C LEU A 153 5.09 -8.85 -3.17
N ALA A 154 4.61 -8.21 -4.24
CA ALA A 154 5.11 -8.45 -5.59
C ALA A 154 6.41 -7.66 -5.82
N TYR A 155 7.39 -8.28 -6.47
CA TYR A 155 8.71 -7.69 -6.70
C TYR A 155 9.34 -8.20 -8.00
N ASN A 156 10.43 -7.58 -8.42
CA ASN A 156 11.20 -7.99 -9.59
C ASN A 156 12.43 -8.78 -9.17
N GLN A 157 12.48 -10.08 -9.48
CA GLN A 157 13.61 -10.96 -9.14
C GLN A 157 14.94 -10.55 -9.78
N PHE A 158 14.91 -9.82 -10.90
CA PHE A 158 16.14 -9.31 -11.49
C PHE A 158 16.82 -8.20 -10.67
N LEU A 159 16.09 -7.54 -9.78
CA LEU A 159 16.62 -6.49 -8.91
C LEU A 159 16.91 -6.96 -7.50
N LEU A 160 16.22 -7.99 -7.05
CA LEU A 160 16.32 -8.52 -5.70
C LEU A 160 15.99 -10.01 -5.73
N SER A 161 16.92 -10.86 -5.31
CA SER A 161 16.68 -12.29 -5.20
C SER A 161 15.68 -12.60 -4.08
N PHE A 162 15.04 -13.77 -4.14
CA PHE A 162 14.13 -14.21 -3.06
C PHE A 162 14.89 -14.32 -1.73
N GLU A 163 16.11 -14.84 -1.75
CA GLU A 163 16.94 -15.06 -0.56
C GLU A 163 17.31 -13.74 0.12
N GLU A 164 17.70 -12.72 -0.66
CA GLU A 164 17.99 -11.38 -0.14
C GLU A 164 16.73 -10.72 0.42
N PHE A 165 15.59 -10.84 -0.28
CA PHE A 165 14.32 -10.27 0.20
C PHE A 165 13.85 -10.96 1.48
N ALA A 166 13.94 -12.30 1.55
CA ALA A 166 13.62 -13.06 2.73
C ALA A 166 14.46 -12.63 3.93
N ALA A 167 15.77 -12.47 3.76
CA ALA A 167 16.68 -12.02 4.82
C ALA A 167 16.28 -10.64 5.38
N LEU A 168 15.94 -9.67 4.51
CA LEU A 168 15.50 -8.34 4.93
C LEU A 168 14.17 -8.37 5.73
N LEU A 169 13.23 -9.21 5.34
CA LEU A 169 11.97 -9.38 6.08
C LEU A 169 12.20 -10.10 7.42
N GLU A 170 13.04 -11.12 7.44
CA GLU A 170 13.40 -11.86 8.65
C GLU A 170 14.12 -10.97 9.67
N GLU A 171 14.99 -10.08 9.22
CA GLU A 171 15.65 -9.06 10.07
C GLU A 171 14.63 -8.10 10.70
N ALA A 172 13.56 -7.78 9.99
CA ALA A 172 12.46 -6.95 10.49
C ALA A 172 11.47 -7.72 11.40
N GLY A 173 11.69 -9.02 11.65
CA GLY A 173 10.89 -9.85 12.54
C GLY A 173 9.70 -10.55 11.87
N PHE A 174 9.71 -10.70 10.55
CA PHE A 174 8.76 -11.55 9.84
C PHE A 174 9.25 -13.01 9.78
N THR A 175 8.32 -13.93 9.62
CA THR A 175 8.59 -15.32 9.25
C THR A 175 8.22 -15.51 7.79
N VAL A 176 9.21 -15.66 6.92
CA VAL A 176 9.00 -15.87 5.48
C VAL A 176 8.51 -17.28 5.20
N LEU A 177 7.48 -17.42 4.38
CA LEU A 177 6.93 -18.71 3.98
C LEU A 177 7.75 -19.26 2.81
N LYS A 178 8.61 -20.27 3.10
CA LYS A 178 9.61 -20.82 2.16
C LYS A 178 9.17 -22.13 1.50
N GLU A 179 8.03 -22.70 1.92
CA GLU A 179 7.52 -23.93 1.35
C GLU A 179 7.18 -23.78 -0.13
N GLU A 180 7.39 -24.83 -0.90
CA GLU A 180 7.24 -24.84 -2.37
C GLU A 180 5.91 -24.27 -2.86
N LYS A 181 4.81 -24.60 -2.17
CA LYS A 181 3.46 -24.09 -2.50
C LYS A 181 3.34 -22.54 -2.46
N TYR A 182 4.25 -21.86 -1.74
CA TYR A 182 4.29 -20.39 -1.63
C TYR A 182 5.36 -19.76 -2.52
N ARG A 183 5.97 -20.54 -3.42
CA ARG A 183 7.05 -20.10 -4.32
C ARG A 183 6.73 -20.29 -5.81
N GLN A 184 5.46 -20.46 -6.15
CA GLN A 184 5.01 -20.76 -7.52
C GLN A 184 4.38 -19.56 -8.21
N PHE A 185 4.78 -18.33 -7.83
CA PHE A 185 4.20 -17.10 -8.38
C PHE A 185 5.05 -16.43 -9.46
N THR A 186 6.25 -16.97 -9.71
CA THR A 186 7.18 -16.40 -10.67
C THR A 186 6.61 -16.44 -12.08
N HIS A 187 6.54 -15.28 -12.72
CA HIS A 187 6.15 -15.16 -14.13
C HIS A 187 6.84 -13.97 -14.79
N ARG A 188 7.07 -14.09 -16.09
CA ARG A 188 7.68 -13.03 -16.88
C ARG A 188 6.64 -12.03 -17.33
N VAL A 189 6.87 -10.74 -17.03
CA VAL A 189 6.02 -9.62 -17.46
C VAL A 189 6.58 -9.02 -18.75
N ASP A 190 7.89 -8.73 -18.78
CA ASP A 190 8.62 -8.27 -19.97
C ASP A 190 10.09 -8.69 -19.92
N GLN A 191 10.94 -8.11 -20.78
CA GLN A 191 12.38 -8.46 -20.80
C GLN A 191 13.12 -8.04 -19.54
N ALA A 192 12.69 -6.98 -18.88
CA ALA A 192 13.35 -6.39 -17.70
C ALA A 192 12.65 -6.77 -16.38
N ILE A 193 11.51 -7.48 -16.41
CA ILE A 193 10.72 -7.80 -15.24
C ILE A 193 10.43 -9.29 -15.16
N LEU A 194 11.06 -9.95 -14.20
CA LEU A 194 10.69 -11.27 -13.72
C LEU A 194 9.96 -11.09 -12.38
N ARG A 195 8.63 -11.09 -12.44
CA ARG A 195 7.78 -10.84 -11.28
C ARG A 195 7.66 -12.08 -10.43
N ASP A 196 7.72 -11.91 -9.12
CA ASP A 196 7.41 -12.94 -8.13
C ASP A 196 6.65 -12.31 -6.95
N ILE A 197 6.13 -13.15 -6.07
CA ILE A 197 5.46 -12.72 -4.84
C ILE A 197 6.11 -13.41 -3.64
N ILE A 198 6.55 -12.62 -2.67
CA ILE A 198 7.01 -13.13 -1.39
C ILE A 198 5.89 -13.06 -0.36
N LEU A 199 5.74 -14.11 0.43
CA LEU A 199 4.75 -14.22 1.51
C LEU A 199 5.46 -14.35 2.85
N ALA A 200 4.98 -13.61 3.86
CA ALA A 200 5.51 -13.66 5.23
C ALA A 200 4.41 -13.43 6.28
N LYS A 201 4.72 -13.80 7.54
CA LYS A 201 3.85 -13.60 8.71
C LYS A 201 4.57 -12.87 9.82
#